data_e369dbbd04c3574b3b3c1eabe93a944c
#
_entry.id   e369dbbd04c3574b3b3c1eabe93a944c
#
_cell.length_a   1.000
_cell.length_b   1.000
_cell.length_c   1.000
_cell.angle_alpha   90.00
_cell.angle_beta   90.00
_cell.angle_gamma   90.00
#
_symmetry.space_group_name_H-M   'P 1'
#
loop_
_entity.id
_entity.type
_entity.pdbx_description
1 polymer ?
#
loop_
_entity_poly.entity_id
_entity_poly.type
_entity_poly.pdbx_seq_one_letter_code
_entity_poly.pdbx_strand_id
1 'polypeptide(L)'
;MQVPYSNVSTNYSPKRGALRVSLSALFLTFIVSCVTTTTGGFDPASSEEQAVIDYSRLALAYFEAGELASARRNANNALALDDGAAASLEVLALISQREQDYSLAEEYFRLALRKAPTASRIRNNFAAFLFEQARYSEAYAELQSVVADTGYAGRAEAYENFGLTSLELKNTAEASEAFLRATYLEPSLVQSSLELCILSIERGEWPEARTWFERYLNARSDAGSAETVAHSNRALQAGHDLANESGDEKAAATWRRLLDIRNATRNLN
;
A
#
# COMPACT_ATOMS: atom_id res chain seq x y z
N MET A 1 0.74 -5.90 44.47
CA MET A 1 1.81 -6.80 44.93
C MET A 1 3.11 -6.29 44.36
N GLN A 2 3.87 -5.57 45.21
CA GLN A 2 5.16 -4.95 44.87
C GLN A 2 6.27 -5.96 45.09
N VAL A 3 7.23 -6.01 44.19
CA VAL A 3 8.46 -6.78 44.35
C VAL A 3 9.65 -5.80 44.42
N PRO A 4 10.53 -5.89 45.43
CA PRO A 4 11.54 -4.87 45.69
C PRO A 4 12.86 -5.10 44.93
N TYR A 5 13.47 -4.00 44.54
CA TYR A 5 14.85 -3.95 44.04
C TYR A 5 15.84 -4.14 45.20
N SER A 6 16.77 -5.10 45.07
CA SER A 6 17.91 -5.29 45.95
C SER A 6 19.13 -4.60 45.38
N ASN A 7 19.63 -3.60 46.11
CA ASN A 7 20.95 -2.98 45.92
C ASN A 7 22.05 -3.94 46.39
N VAL A 8 23.06 -4.15 45.56
CA VAL A 8 24.34 -4.72 45.97
C VAL A 8 25.42 -3.69 45.73
N SER A 9 25.85 -3.10 46.84
CA SER A 9 27.03 -2.25 46.93
C SER A 9 28.25 -3.14 47.21
N THR A 10 29.26 -3.12 46.36
CA THR A 10 30.57 -3.71 46.62
C THR A 10 31.59 -2.57 46.78
N ASN A 11 32.01 -2.39 48.04
CA ASN A 11 33.15 -1.56 48.45
C ASN A 11 34.44 -2.16 47.92
N TYR A 12 35.26 -1.36 47.25
CA TYR A 12 36.65 -1.71 46.98
C TYR A 12 37.56 -0.64 47.59
N SER A 13 38.40 -1.09 48.57
CA SER A 13 39.39 -0.30 49.29
C SER A 13 40.73 -0.33 48.52
N PRO A 14 41.45 0.80 48.45
CA PRO A 14 42.77 0.82 47.78
C PRO A 14 43.91 0.45 48.71
N LYS A 15 44.69 -0.51 48.34
CA LYS A 15 46.00 -0.76 48.95
C LYS A 15 47.09 0.08 48.27
N ARG A 16 47.73 0.92 49.06
CA ARG A 16 48.98 1.64 48.73
C ARG A 16 50.15 0.65 48.66
N GLY A 17 50.87 0.62 47.57
CA GLY A 17 52.14 -0.08 47.41
C GLY A 17 53.15 0.79 46.67
N ALA A 18 54.31 0.99 47.32
CA ALA A 18 55.33 1.96 46.98
C ALA A 18 56.11 1.70 45.69
N LEU A 19 56.33 2.76 45.00
CA LEU A 19 57.50 3.25 44.27
C LEU A 19 58.70 2.30 44.06
N ARG A 20 58.99 1.92 42.81
CA ARG A 20 60.35 1.74 42.30
C ARG A 20 60.46 2.36 40.92
N VAL A 21 61.26 3.43 40.86
CA VAL A 21 61.67 4.10 39.63
C VAL A 21 62.68 3.16 38.91
N SER A 22 62.41 2.78 37.71
CA SER A 22 63.41 2.25 36.77
C SER A 22 63.34 3.10 35.48
N LEU A 23 64.44 3.79 35.31
CA LEU A 23 64.76 4.60 34.13
C LEU A 23 65.09 3.67 32.98
N SER A 24 64.28 3.58 31.98
CA SER A 24 64.60 2.86 30.73
C SER A 24 64.02 3.53 29.54
N ALA A 25 64.89 4.14 28.79
CA ALA A 25 64.91 4.43 27.35
C ALA A 25 63.57 4.82 26.67
N LEU A 26 63.49 6.06 26.41
CA LEU A 26 62.52 6.71 25.50
C LEU A 26 62.81 6.23 24.07
N PHE A 27 62.03 5.24 23.58
CA PHE A 27 61.93 4.90 22.14
C PHE A 27 60.71 5.63 21.59
N LEU A 28 60.96 6.81 21.05
CA LEU A 28 59.98 7.58 20.27
C LEU A 28 59.78 6.91 18.93
N THR A 29 58.86 5.91 18.87
CA THR A 29 58.35 5.44 17.60
C THR A 29 57.34 6.43 17.07
N PHE A 30 57.74 7.28 16.14
CA PHE A 30 56.83 8.02 15.25
C PHE A 30 56.01 6.99 14.47
N ILE A 31 54.80 6.72 14.93
CA ILE A 31 53.79 6.08 14.11
C ILE A 31 53.34 7.18 13.15
N VAL A 32 53.91 7.20 11.94
CA VAL A 32 53.35 7.91 10.80
C VAL A 32 52.04 7.16 10.45
N SER A 33 50.96 7.58 11.07
CA SER A 33 49.61 7.22 10.64
C SER A 33 49.44 7.82 9.25
N CYS A 34 49.63 7.02 8.22
CA CYS A 34 49.10 7.36 6.89
C CYS A 34 47.59 7.42 6.99
N VAL A 35 47.07 8.61 7.29
CA VAL A 35 45.68 8.93 6.99
C VAL A 35 45.56 8.92 5.47
N THR A 36 45.22 7.78 4.91
CA THR A 36 44.67 7.72 3.55
C THR A 36 43.34 8.47 3.61
N THR A 37 43.38 9.77 3.37
CA THR A 37 42.19 10.48 2.93
C THR A 37 41.83 9.88 1.56
N THR A 38 40.96 8.87 1.57
CA THR A 38 40.15 8.57 0.41
C THR A 38 39.32 9.82 0.18
N THR A 39 39.82 10.72 -0.63
CA THR A 39 38.98 11.68 -1.35
C THR A 39 38.12 10.85 -2.29
N GLY A 40 37.11 10.18 -1.73
CA GLY A 40 35.94 9.77 -2.50
C GLY A 40 35.39 11.09 -3.03
N GLY A 41 35.62 11.33 -4.32
CA GLY A 41 35.11 12.54 -4.94
C GLY A 41 33.62 12.56 -4.69
N PHE A 42 33.19 13.60 -3.98
CA PHE A 42 31.77 13.90 -3.87
C PHE A 42 31.30 14.19 -5.30
N ASP A 43 30.56 13.25 -5.89
CA ASP A 43 29.95 13.45 -7.17
C ASP A 43 28.64 14.21 -6.96
N PRO A 44 28.60 15.53 -7.30
CA PRO A 44 27.38 16.33 -7.11
C PRO A 44 26.19 15.74 -7.86
N ALA A 45 26.42 15.14 -9.04
CA ALA A 45 25.36 14.54 -9.83
C ALA A 45 24.71 13.33 -9.11
N SER A 46 25.52 12.46 -8.49
CA SER A 46 24.99 11.33 -7.70
C SER A 46 24.22 11.80 -6.45
N SER A 47 24.61 12.94 -5.89
CA SER A 47 23.91 13.53 -4.75
C SER A 47 22.57 14.18 -5.13
N GLU A 48 22.49 14.79 -6.30
CA GLU A 48 21.23 15.35 -6.82
C GLU A 48 20.25 14.25 -7.19
N GLU A 49 20.68 13.20 -7.87
CA GLU A 49 19.85 12.03 -8.17
C GLU A 49 19.29 11.40 -6.87
N GLN A 50 20.14 11.21 -5.86
CA GLN A 50 19.70 10.70 -4.57
C GLN A 50 18.71 11.65 -3.90
N ALA A 51 18.90 12.96 -3.97
CA ALA A 51 17.98 13.95 -3.42
C ALA A 51 16.61 13.90 -4.12
N VAL A 52 16.57 13.72 -5.45
CA VAL A 52 15.32 13.51 -6.21
C VAL A 52 14.56 12.29 -5.70
N ILE A 53 15.26 11.16 -5.52
CA ILE A 53 14.68 9.92 -5.00
C ILE A 53 14.12 10.13 -3.59
N ASP A 54 14.88 10.78 -2.71
CA ASP A 54 14.50 11.00 -1.32
C ASP A 54 13.32 11.97 -1.20
N TYR A 55 13.30 13.07 -1.95
CA TYR A 55 12.16 13.97 -2.00
C TYR A 55 10.91 13.30 -2.57
N SER A 56 11.05 12.49 -3.62
CA SER A 56 9.93 11.74 -4.20
C SER A 56 9.34 10.73 -3.20
N ARG A 57 10.20 10.03 -2.45
CA ARG A 57 9.80 9.09 -1.39
C ARG A 57 9.10 9.82 -0.24
N LEU A 58 9.65 10.96 0.20
CA LEU A 58 9.02 11.78 1.24
C LEU A 58 7.67 12.32 0.77
N ALA A 59 7.56 12.74 -0.48
CA ALA A 59 6.30 13.21 -1.06
C ALA A 59 5.22 12.13 -0.98
N LEU A 60 5.54 10.89 -1.36
CA LEU A 60 4.62 9.76 -1.26
C LEU A 60 4.23 9.47 0.19
N ALA A 61 5.21 9.39 1.10
CA ALA A 61 4.96 9.12 2.51
C ALA A 61 4.05 10.20 3.16
N TYR A 62 4.25 11.48 2.86
CA TYR A 62 3.37 12.53 3.32
C TYR A 62 1.97 12.47 2.70
N PHE A 63 1.87 12.06 1.43
CA PHE A 63 0.57 11.84 0.78
C PHE A 63 -0.21 10.73 1.47
N GLU A 64 0.44 9.60 1.77
CA GLU A 64 -0.16 8.46 2.49
C GLU A 64 -0.58 8.85 3.91
N ALA A 65 0.19 9.71 4.58
CA ALA A 65 -0.15 10.29 5.89
C ALA A 65 -1.28 11.34 5.83
N GLY A 66 -1.76 11.72 4.62
CA GLY A 66 -2.78 12.74 4.44
C GLY A 66 -2.26 14.18 4.51
N GLU A 67 -0.97 14.38 4.64
CA GLU A 67 -0.31 15.69 4.72
C GLU A 67 -0.05 16.30 3.34
N LEU A 68 -1.12 16.66 2.62
CA LEU A 68 -1.06 17.07 1.21
C LEU A 68 -0.11 18.25 0.95
N ALA A 69 -0.06 19.23 1.86
CA ALA A 69 0.83 20.38 1.71
C ALA A 69 2.33 19.99 1.80
N SER A 70 2.67 19.05 2.67
CA SER A 70 4.03 18.51 2.81
C SER A 70 4.38 17.63 1.62
N ALA A 71 3.45 16.79 1.15
CA ALA A 71 3.59 15.97 -0.03
C ALA A 71 3.90 16.83 -1.26
N ARG A 72 3.10 17.87 -1.50
CA ARG A 72 3.27 18.82 -2.61
C ARG A 72 4.63 19.53 -2.57
N ARG A 73 5.05 20.01 -1.39
CA ARG A 73 6.38 20.66 -1.24
C ARG A 73 7.50 19.73 -1.62
N ASN A 74 7.50 18.49 -1.13
CA ASN A 74 8.55 17.52 -1.43
C ASN A 74 8.52 17.09 -2.91
N ALA A 75 7.34 16.88 -3.51
CA ALA A 75 7.23 16.60 -4.93
C ALA A 75 7.83 17.74 -5.78
N ASN A 76 7.52 19.00 -5.44
CA ASN A 76 8.07 20.17 -6.14
C ASN A 76 9.59 20.32 -5.91
N ASN A 77 10.12 19.97 -4.74
CA ASN A 77 11.55 19.96 -4.50
C ASN A 77 12.28 18.94 -5.39
N ALA A 78 11.71 17.75 -5.58
CA ALA A 78 12.24 16.77 -6.51
C ALA A 78 12.21 17.30 -7.96
N LEU A 79 11.09 17.90 -8.38
CA LEU A 79 10.92 18.45 -9.73
C LEU A 79 11.80 19.68 -10.01
N ALA A 80 12.20 20.41 -8.96
CA ALA A 80 13.16 21.51 -9.10
C ALA A 80 14.58 21.02 -9.41
N LEU A 81 14.91 19.79 -9.00
CA LEU A 81 16.20 19.14 -9.30
C LEU A 81 16.13 18.35 -10.62
N ASP A 82 15.02 17.65 -10.86
CA ASP A 82 14.77 16.88 -12.09
C ASP A 82 13.30 17.04 -12.50
N ASP A 83 13.06 17.77 -13.61
CA ASP A 83 11.72 17.96 -14.17
C ASP A 83 11.09 16.66 -14.70
N GLY A 84 11.89 15.60 -14.82
CA GLY A 84 11.51 14.25 -15.22
C GLY A 84 11.19 13.31 -14.06
N ALA A 85 11.21 13.77 -12.80
CA ALA A 85 10.94 12.94 -11.61
C ALA A 85 9.51 12.36 -11.63
N ALA A 86 9.32 11.27 -12.38
CA ALA A 86 8.01 10.66 -12.64
C ALA A 86 7.26 10.28 -11.36
N ALA A 87 7.97 9.82 -10.32
CA ALA A 87 7.38 9.50 -9.02
C ALA A 87 6.80 10.74 -8.31
N SER A 88 7.43 11.90 -8.45
CA SER A 88 6.89 13.17 -7.91
C SER A 88 5.71 13.68 -8.70
N LEU A 89 5.74 13.55 -10.04
CA LEU A 89 4.59 13.86 -10.89
C LEU A 89 3.37 12.99 -10.53
N GLU A 90 3.59 11.70 -10.26
CA GLU A 90 2.54 10.81 -9.78
C GLU A 90 1.93 11.29 -8.44
N VAL A 91 2.76 11.69 -7.48
CA VAL A 91 2.24 12.23 -6.20
C VAL A 91 1.43 13.50 -6.43
N LEU A 92 1.84 14.40 -7.32
CA LEU A 92 1.05 15.58 -7.67
C LEU A 92 -0.28 15.20 -8.34
N ALA A 93 -0.30 14.15 -9.18
CA ALA A 93 -1.53 13.62 -9.76
C ALA A 93 -2.49 13.12 -8.68
N LEU A 94 -2.00 12.32 -7.73
CA LEU A 94 -2.78 11.79 -6.62
C LEU A 94 -3.31 12.90 -5.69
N ILE A 95 -2.51 13.94 -5.44
CA ILE A 95 -2.95 15.11 -4.68
C ILE A 95 -4.08 15.83 -5.41
N SER A 96 -3.92 16.11 -6.72
CA SER A 96 -4.93 16.78 -7.53
C SER A 96 -6.23 15.97 -7.60
N GLN A 97 -6.14 14.64 -7.71
CA GLN A 97 -7.31 13.73 -7.63
C GLN A 97 -8.04 13.87 -6.29
N ARG A 98 -7.31 13.90 -5.17
CA ARG A 98 -7.90 14.06 -3.83
C ARG A 98 -8.54 15.44 -3.64
N GLU A 99 -8.01 16.48 -4.28
CA GLU A 99 -8.55 17.83 -4.32
C GLU A 99 -9.68 18.00 -5.36
N GLN A 100 -10.01 16.92 -6.10
CA GLN A 100 -11.03 16.86 -7.14
C GLN A 100 -10.70 17.73 -8.38
N ASP A 101 -9.45 18.13 -8.55
CA ASP A 101 -8.97 18.74 -9.80
C ASP A 101 -8.56 17.63 -10.78
N TYR A 102 -9.58 16.99 -11.35
CA TYR A 102 -9.40 15.83 -12.22
C TYR A 102 -8.65 16.15 -13.52
N SER A 103 -8.79 17.38 -14.02
CA SER A 103 -8.05 17.80 -15.22
C SER A 103 -6.55 17.85 -14.97
N LEU A 104 -6.16 18.45 -13.84
CA LEU A 104 -4.77 18.56 -13.44
C LEU A 104 -4.20 17.20 -13.05
N ALA A 105 -4.98 16.34 -12.39
CA ALA A 105 -4.60 14.98 -12.06
C ALA A 105 -4.24 14.19 -13.32
N GLU A 106 -5.09 14.24 -14.34
CA GLU A 106 -4.83 13.55 -15.61
C GLU A 106 -3.59 14.09 -16.31
N GLU A 107 -3.39 15.41 -16.33
CA GLU A 107 -2.21 16.03 -16.90
C GLU A 107 -0.91 15.50 -16.27
N TYR A 108 -0.88 15.45 -14.94
CA TYR A 108 0.26 14.94 -14.19
C TYR A 108 0.48 13.43 -14.41
N PHE A 109 -0.57 12.59 -14.40
CA PHE A 109 -0.43 11.17 -14.72
C PHE A 109 0.14 10.94 -16.12
N ARG A 110 -0.38 11.64 -17.12
CA ARG A 110 0.11 11.54 -18.49
C ARG A 110 1.54 12.04 -18.62
N LEU A 111 1.92 13.10 -17.90
CA LEU A 111 3.28 13.58 -17.86
C LEU A 111 4.21 12.55 -17.21
N ALA A 112 3.82 11.98 -16.07
CA ALA A 112 4.58 10.94 -15.39
C ALA A 112 4.84 9.73 -16.29
N LEU A 113 3.82 9.26 -17.02
CA LEU A 113 3.94 8.15 -17.95
C LEU A 113 4.75 8.48 -19.20
N ARG A 114 4.78 9.75 -19.65
CA ARG A 114 5.73 10.16 -20.71
C ARG A 114 7.19 10.11 -20.24
N LYS A 115 7.45 10.45 -18.97
CA LYS A 115 8.81 10.42 -18.39
C LYS A 115 9.23 8.98 -18.01
N ALA A 116 8.30 8.13 -17.60
CA ALA A 116 8.55 6.73 -17.22
C ALA A 116 7.52 5.78 -17.87
N PRO A 117 7.64 5.47 -19.18
CA PRO A 117 6.62 4.72 -19.91
C PRO A 117 6.39 3.28 -19.43
N THR A 118 7.37 2.70 -18.74
CA THR A 118 7.31 1.32 -18.22
C THR A 118 6.98 1.25 -16.72
N ALA A 119 6.63 2.37 -16.08
CA ALA A 119 6.34 2.41 -14.66
C ALA A 119 4.95 1.84 -14.36
N SER A 120 4.87 0.53 -14.12
CA SER A 120 3.61 -0.19 -13.85
C SER A 120 2.82 0.39 -12.67
N ARG A 121 3.48 0.88 -11.61
CA ARG A 121 2.82 1.53 -10.47
C ARG A 121 2.07 2.80 -10.89
N ILE A 122 2.72 3.68 -11.66
CA ILE A 122 2.09 4.92 -12.14
C ILE A 122 0.92 4.60 -13.06
N ARG A 123 1.10 3.62 -13.94
CA ARG A 123 0.07 3.16 -14.87
C ARG A 123 -1.13 2.55 -14.16
N ASN A 124 -0.90 1.75 -13.09
CA ASN A 124 -1.96 1.20 -12.27
C ASN A 124 -2.77 2.31 -11.57
N ASN A 125 -2.09 3.32 -11.00
CA ASN A 125 -2.75 4.44 -10.35
C ASN A 125 -3.53 5.32 -11.35
N PHE A 126 -2.98 5.52 -12.55
CA PHE A 126 -3.71 6.21 -13.61
C PHE A 126 -4.93 5.44 -14.06
N ALA A 127 -4.85 4.12 -14.16
CA ALA A 127 -6.00 3.29 -14.49
C ALA A 127 -7.09 3.33 -13.41
N ALA A 128 -6.70 3.32 -12.12
CA ALA A 128 -7.64 3.51 -11.02
C ALA A 128 -8.33 4.89 -11.09
N PHE A 129 -7.58 5.95 -11.39
CA PHE A 129 -8.13 7.28 -11.65
C PHE A 129 -9.15 7.26 -12.82
N LEU A 130 -8.81 6.65 -13.95
CA LEU A 130 -9.71 6.52 -15.09
C LEU A 130 -10.97 5.74 -14.76
N PHE A 131 -10.84 4.68 -13.96
CA PHE A 131 -11.97 3.90 -13.47
C PHE A 131 -12.94 4.76 -12.63
N GLU A 132 -12.44 5.56 -11.71
CA GLU A 132 -13.25 6.49 -10.90
C GLU A 132 -13.97 7.54 -11.76
N GLN A 133 -13.39 7.90 -12.92
CA GLN A 133 -14.03 8.79 -13.89
C GLN A 133 -14.98 8.04 -14.86
N ALA A 134 -15.31 6.77 -14.59
CA ALA A 134 -16.12 5.88 -15.43
C ALA A 134 -15.56 5.70 -16.87
N ARG A 135 -14.26 5.95 -17.07
CA ARG A 135 -13.55 5.76 -18.34
C ARG A 135 -12.98 4.34 -18.44
N TYR A 136 -13.87 3.35 -18.31
CA TYR A 136 -13.50 1.95 -18.14
C TYR A 136 -12.69 1.37 -19.31
N SER A 137 -12.98 1.76 -20.55
CA SER A 137 -12.20 1.28 -21.70
C SER A 137 -10.76 1.75 -21.69
N GLU A 138 -10.51 2.98 -21.22
CA GLU A 138 -9.16 3.51 -21.09
C GLU A 138 -8.44 2.87 -19.90
N ALA A 139 -9.11 2.72 -18.76
CA ALA A 139 -8.56 2.01 -17.60
C ALA A 139 -8.14 0.57 -17.96
N TYR A 140 -8.99 -0.12 -18.70
CA TYR A 140 -8.73 -1.48 -19.18
C TYR A 140 -7.46 -1.55 -20.03
N ALA A 141 -7.32 -0.64 -21.01
CA ALA A 141 -6.14 -0.60 -21.89
C ALA A 141 -4.83 -0.37 -21.09
N GLU A 142 -4.86 0.49 -20.07
CA GLU A 142 -3.70 0.71 -19.21
C GLU A 142 -3.39 -0.53 -18.36
N LEU A 143 -4.40 -1.17 -17.76
CA LEU A 143 -4.22 -2.33 -16.88
C LEU A 143 -3.72 -3.58 -17.60
N GLN A 144 -4.05 -3.77 -18.89
CA GLN A 144 -3.55 -4.91 -19.66
C GLN A 144 -2.00 -5.00 -19.62
N SER A 145 -1.32 -3.86 -19.75
CA SER A 145 0.14 -3.84 -19.69
C SER A 145 0.68 -4.04 -18.28
N VAL A 146 -0.04 -3.57 -17.26
CA VAL A 146 0.35 -3.70 -15.85
C VAL A 146 0.28 -5.16 -15.38
N VAL A 147 -0.83 -5.88 -15.68
CA VAL A 147 -0.96 -7.27 -15.28
C VAL A 147 0.01 -8.20 -16.02
N ALA A 148 0.50 -7.79 -17.18
CA ALA A 148 1.53 -8.51 -17.93
C ALA A 148 2.94 -8.32 -17.35
N ASP A 149 3.18 -7.26 -16.57
CA ASP A 149 4.48 -7.01 -15.93
C ASP A 149 4.68 -7.94 -14.72
N THR A 150 5.40 -9.04 -14.93
CA THR A 150 5.67 -10.03 -13.89
C THR A 150 6.62 -9.53 -12.80
N GLY A 151 7.35 -8.45 -13.05
CA GLY A 151 8.25 -7.80 -12.09
C GLY A 151 7.55 -6.78 -11.18
N TYR A 152 6.33 -6.42 -11.46
CA TYR A 152 5.60 -5.45 -10.66
C TYR A 152 5.12 -6.03 -9.32
N ALA A 153 5.58 -5.45 -8.20
CA ALA A 153 5.23 -5.94 -6.86
C ALA A 153 3.72 -5.81 -6.54
N GLY A 154 3.06 -4.71 -6.99
CA GLY A 154 1.62 -4.46 -6.81
C GLY A 154 0.74 -5.15 -7.87
N ARG A 155 1.18 -6.30 -8.37
CA ARG A 155 0.46 -7.01 -9.44
C ARG A 155 -0.85 -7.63 -8.97
N ALA A 156 -0.96 -7.95 -7.69
CA ALA A 156 -2.19 -8.47 -7.10
C ALA A 156 -3.32 -7.42 -7.15
N GLU A 157 -3.03 -6.21 -6.70
CA GLU A 157 -3.94 -5.07 -6.75
C GLU A 157 -4.25 -4.67 -8.21
N ALA A 158 -3.28 -4.78 -9.11
CA ALA A 158 -3.52 -4.53 -10.53
C ALA A 158 -4.50 -5.55 -11.13
N TYR A 159 -4.43 -6.83 -10.77
CA TYR A 159 -5.42 -7.82 -11.16
C TYR A 159 -6.80 -7.53 -10.55
N GLU A 160 -6.88 -7.04 -9.31
CA GLU A 160 -8.15 -6.62 -8.71
C GLU A 160 -8.76 -5.45 -9.50
N ASN A 161 -7.98 -4.40 -9.79
CA ASN A 161 -8.42 -3.27 -10.61
C ASN A 161 -8.85 -3.71 -12.02
N PHE A 162 -8.10 -4.65 -12.62
CA PHE A 162 -8.43 -5.20 -13.93
C PHE A 162 -9.73 -6.00 -13.91
N GLY A 163 -9.97 -6.79 -12.86
CA GLY A 163 -11.21 -7.51 -12.63
C GLY A 163 -12.41 -6.58 -12.47
N LEU A 164 -12.28 -5.54 -11.65
CA LEU A 164 -13.32 -4.52 -11.45
C LEU A 164 -13.65 -3.80 -12.77
N THR A 165 -12.61 -3.42 -13.52
CA THR A 165 -12.77 -2.76 -14.82
C THR A 165 -13.45 -3.67 -15.84
N SER A 166 -13.09 -4.97 -15.87
CA SER A 166 -13.72 -5.96 -16.73
C SER A 166 -15.18 -6.18 -16.38
N LEU A 167 -15.58 -6.12 -15.09
CA LEU A 167 -17.00 -6.17 -14.67
C LEU A 167 -17.80 -4.99 -15.24
N GLU A 168 -17.26 -3.78 -15.16
CA GLU A 168 -17.94 -2.59 -15.72
C GLU A 168 -18.10 -2.68 -17.24
N LEU A 169 -17.16 -3.33 -17.93
CA LEU A 169 -17.22 -3.64 -19.36
C LEU A 169 -18.07 -4.88 -19.69
N LYS A 170 -18.69 -5.53 -18.68
CA LYS A 170 -19.50 -6.76 -18.83
C LYS A 170 -18.70 -8.01 -19.27
N ASN A 171 -17.40 -7.98 -19.09
CA ASN A 171 -16.50 -9.11 -19.36
C ASN A 171 -16.36 -10.01 -18.11
N THR A 172 -17.48 -10.64 -17.70
CA THR A 172 -17.55 -11.37 -16.41
C THR A 172 -16.58 -12.55 -16.31
N ALA A 173 -16.32 -13.24 -17.44
CA ALA A 173 -15.37 -14.36 -17.46
C ALA A 173 -13.94 -13.89 -17.18
N GLU A 174 -13.50 -12.81 -17.84
CA GLU A 174 -12.19 -12.20 -17.64
C GLU A 174 -12.05 -11.61 -16.24
N ALA A 175 -13.11 -10.97 -15.74
CA ALA A 175 -13.15 -10.46 -14.37
C ALA A 175 -12.93 -11.57 -13.33
N SER A 176 -13.62 -12.71 -13.52
CA SER A 176 -13.47 -13.87 -12.64
C SER A 176 -12.03 -14.40 -12.64
N GLU A 177 -11.41 -14.52 -13.82
CA GLU A 177 -10.01 -14.94 -13.93
C GLU A 177 -9.06 -13.94 -13.27
N ALA A 178 -9.29 -12.65 -13.44
CA ALA A 178 -8.48 -11.60 -12.84
C ALA A 178 -8.55 -11.65 -11.30
N PHE A 179 -9.74 -11.76 -10.72
CA PHE A 179 -9.89 -11.89 -9.26
C PHE A 179 -9.27 -13.19 -8.72
N LEU A 180 -9.37 -14.31 -9.45
CA LEU A 180 -8.67 -15.55 -9.08
C LEU A 180 -7.15 -15.34 -9.03
N ARG A 181 -6.59 -14.62 -10.00
CA ARG A 181 -5.17 -14.29 -10.02
C ARG A 181 -4.78 -13.34 -8.88
N ALA A 182 -5.61 -12.33 -8.61
CA ALA A 182 -5.43 -11.42 -7.48
C ALA A 182 -5.36 -12.18 -6.15
N THR A 183 -6.34 -13.04 -5.87
CA THR A 183 -6.40 -13.84 -4.63
C THR A 183 -5.32 -14.92 -4.54
N TYR A 184 -4.78 -15.38 -5.67
CA TYR A 184 -3.64 -16.29 -5.68
C TYR A 184 -2.33 -15.58 -5.30
N LEU A 185 -2.13 -14.36 -5.80
CA LEU A 185 -0.95 -13.55 -5.51
C LEU A 185 -0.99 -12.96 -4.09
N GLU A 186 -2.16 -12.50 -3.67
CA GLU A 186 -2.37 -11.89 -2.36
C GLU A 186 -3.73 -12.34 -1.76
N PRO A 187 -3.71 -13.41 -0.94
CA PRO A 187 -4.94 -13.98 -0.37
C PRO A 187 -5.73 -13.04 0.56
N SER A 188 -5.10 -11.97 1.04
CA SER A 188 -5.72 -10.97 1.93
C SER A 188 -6.57 -9.93 1.19
N LEU A 189 -6.60 -9.94 -0.15
CA LEU A 189 -7.42 -9.04 -0.95
C LEU A 189 -8.91 -9.34 -0.74
N VAL A 190 -9.52 -8.49 0.08
CA VAL A 190 -10.91 -8.62 0.54
C VAL A 190 -11.89 -8.46 -0.62
N GLN A 191 -11.64 -7.46 -1.50
CA GLN A 191 -12.55 -7.12 -2.58
C GLN A 191 -12.63 -8.25 -3.62
N SER A 192 -11.49 -8.80 -4.03
CA SER A 192 -11.45 -9.90 -5.01
C SER A 192 -12.21 -11.13 -4.52
N SER A 193 -12.09 -11.49 -3.23
CA SER A 193 -12.85 -12.60 -2.65
C SER A 193 -14.36 -12.33 -2.63
N LEU A 194 -14.77 -11.09 -2.36
CA LEU A 194 -16.19 -10.71 -2.40
C LEU A 194 -16.75 -10.76 -3.82
N GLU A 195 -16.01 -10.26 -4.82
CA GLU A 195 -16.45 -10.28 -6.22
C GLU A 195 -16.58 -11.72 -6.74
N LEU A 196 -15.65 -12.61 -6.42
CA LEU A 196 -15.75 -14.03 -6.74
C LEU A 196 -16.97 -14.68 -6.09
N CYS A 197 -17.28 -14.36 -4.83
CA CYS A 197 -18.49 -14.82 -4.18
C CYS A 197 -19.74 -14.38 -4.96
N ILE A 198 -19.84 -13.09 -5.29
CA ILE A 198 -21.00 -12.55 -6.01
C ILE A 198 -21.15 -13.19 -7.39
N LEU A 199 -20.07 -13.31 -8.14
CA LEU A 199 -20.08 -13.97 -9.44
C LEU A 199 -20.49 -15.46 -9.36
N SER A 200 -20.07 -16.15 -8.29
CA SER A 200 -20.50 -17.53 -8.07
C SER A 200 -21.98 -17.63 -7.69
N ILE A 201 -22.53 -16.68 -6.90
CA ILE A 201 -23.97 -16.58 -6.62
C ILE A 201 -24.75 -16.38 -7.93
N GLU A 202 -24.33 -15.46 -8.78
CA GLU A 202 -24.96 -15.15 -10.06
C GLU A 202 -24.99 -16.36 -11.01
N ARG A 203 -24.00 -17.26 -10.91
CA ARG A 203 -23.94 -18.52 -11.67
C ARG A 203 -24.68 -19.68 -11.00
N GLY A 204 -25.19 -19.51 -9.77
CA GLY A 204 -25.80 -20.58 -8.97
C GLY A 204 -24.80 -21.59 -8.41
N GLU A 205 -23.52 -21.24 -8.33
CA GLU A 205 -22.40 -22.06 -7.82
C GLU A 205 -22.28 -21.88 -6.30
N TRP A 206 -23.34 -22.27 -5.57
CA TRP A 206 -23.48 -21.97 -4.13
C TRP A 206 -22.35 -22.49 -3.23
N PRO A 207 -21.83 -23.71 -3.42
CA PRO A 207 -20.70 -24.19 -2.62
C PRO A 207 -19.45 -23.35 -2.81
N GLU A 208 -19.17 -22.91 -4.03
CA GLU A 208 -18.03 -22.05 -4.34
C GLU A 208 -18.24 -20.65 -3.78
N ALA A 209 -19.43 -20.08 -3.97
CA ALA A 209 -19.79 -18.79 -3.39
C ALA A 209 -19.57 -18.76 -1.88
N ARG A 210 -19.95 -19.83 -1.15
CA ARG A 210 -19.74 -19.96 0.27
C ARG A 210 -18.27 -19.95 0.65
N THR A 211 -17.44 -20.69 -0.10
CA THR A 211 -15.99 -20.72 0.09
C THR A 211 -15.36 -19.33 -0.05
N TRP A 212 -15.78 -18.57 -1.07
CA TRP A 212 -15.29 -17.21 -1.28
C TRP A 212 -15.78 -16.23 -0.22
N PHE A 213 -17.02 -16.39 0.25
CA PHE A 213 -17.54 -15.56 1.33
C PHE A 213 -16.83 -15.81 2.66
N GLU A 214 -16.50 -17.05 2.98
CA GLU A 214 -15.68 -17.40 4.15
C GLU A 214 -14.28 -16.76 4.07
N ARG A 215 -13.64 -16.79 2.89
CA ARG A 215 -12.35 -16.09 2.69
C ARG A 215 -12.49 -14.58 2.89
N TYR A 216 -13.54 -13.98 2.33
CA TYR A 216 -13.86 -12.57 2.54
C TYR A 216 -13.98 -12.24 4.03
N LEU A 217 -14.72 -13.03 4.79
CA LEU A 217 -14.92 -12.84 6.23
C LEU A 217 -13.60 -12.99 7.01
N ASN A 218 -12.80 -14.00 6.69
CA ASN A 218 -11.51 -14.25 7.34
C ASN A 218 -10.51 -13.12 7.08
N ALA A 219 -10.35 -12.69 5.85
CA ALA A 219 -9.46 -11.58 5.50
C ALA A 219 -9.87 -10.27 6.18
N ARG A 220 -11.16 -10.06 6.43
CA ARG A 220 -11.65 -8.89 7.19
C ARG A 220 -11.45 -9.03 8.69
N SER A 221 -11.53 -10.22 9.26
CA SER A 221 -11.32 -10.44 10.70
C SER A 221 -9.87 -10.16 11.10
N ASP A 222 -8.92 -10.46 10.20
CA ASP A 222 -7.50 -10.18 10.41
C ASP A 222 -7.19 -8.68 10.38
N ALA A 223 -8.05 -7.88 9.72
CA ALA A 223 -7.92 -6.42 9.64
C ALA A 223 -8.52 -5.65 10.83
N GLY A 224 -9.16 -6.32 11.79
CA GLY A 224 -9.77 -5.74 12.99
C GLY A 224 -10.99 -6.52 13.49
N SER A 225 -11.39 -6.31 14.76
CA SER A 225 -12.46 -7.06 15.39
C SER A 225 -13.75 -7.12 14.54
N ALA A 226 -14.26 -8.31 14.32
CA ALA A 226 -15.37 -8.64 13.43
C ALA A 226 -16.68 -7.83 13.67
N GLU A 227 -16.83 -7.22 14.82
CA GLU A 227 -18.03 -6.47 15.20
C GLU A 227 -18.05 -5.00 14.74
N THR A 228 -16.90 -4.44 14.36
CA THR A 228 -16.76 -3.01 14.04
C THR A 228 -16.54 -2.70 12.55
N VAL A 229 -16.33 -3.71 11.71
CA VAL A 229 -16.05 -3.48 10.29
C VAL A 229 -17.35 -3.47 9.49
N ALA A 230 -17.81 -2.29 9.10
CA ALA A 230 -19.00 -2.12 8.27
C ALA A 230 -18.85 -2.88 6.94
N HIS A 231 -19.61 -3.96 6.75
CA HIS A 231 -19.70 -4.66 5.45
C HIS A 231 -20.32 -3.75 4.40
N SER A 232 -19.89 -3.85 3.15
CA SER A 232 -20.57 -3.17 2.04
C SER A 232 -21.99 -3.73 1.84
N ASN A 233 -22.89 -2.97 1.23
CA ASN A 233 -24.24 -3.48 0.91
C ASN A 233 -24.18 -4.75 0.08
N ARG A 234 -23.23 -4.87 -0.85
CA ARG A 234 -23.02 -6.06 -1.68
C ARG A 234 -22.63 -7.27 -0.83
N ALA A 235 -21.74 -7.09 0.16
CA ALA A 235 -21.35 -8.16 1.07
C ALA A 235 -22.51 -8.59 1.99
N LEU A 236 -23.30 -7.64 2.49
CA LEU A 236 -24.47 -7.95 3.31
C LEU A 236 -25.53 -8.72 2.50
N GLN A 237 -25.73 -8.35 1.23
CA GLN A 237 -26.62 -9.06 0.31
C GLN A 237 -26.11 -10.48 0.04
N ALA A 238 -24.83 -10.63 -0.29
CA ALA A 238 -24.24 -11.95 -0.50
C ALA A 238 -24.38 -12.89 0.71
N GLY A 239 -24.13 -12.36 1.92
CA GLY A 239 -24.35 -13.11 3.17
C GLY A 239 -25.81 -13.53 3.37
N HIS A 240 -26.76 -12.64 3.05
CA HIS A 240 -28.19 -12.92 3.11
C HIS A 240 -28.59 -14.02 2.10
N ASP A 241 -28.12 -13.92 0.86
CA ASP A 241 -28.46 -14.87 -0.21
C ASP A 241 -27.92 -16.27 0.10
N LEU A 242 -26.68 -16.37 0.58
CA LEU A 242 -26.07 -17.62 1.02
C LEU A 242 -26.81 -18.26 2.22
N ALA A 243 -27.27 -17.45 3.17
CA ALA A 243 -28.01 -17.93 4.32
C ALA A 243 -29.40 -18.45 3.90
N ASN A 244 -30.10 -17.76 2.98
CA ASN A 244 -31.37 -18.20 2.44
C ASN A 244 -31.25 -19.52 1.67
N GLU A 245 -30.22 -19.65 0.83
CA GLU A 245 -29.99 -20.88 0.06
C GLU A 245 -29.72 -22.07 0.99
N SER A 246 -28.99 -21.87 2.07
CA SER A 246 -28.70 -22.94 3.05
C SER A 246 -29.86 -23.23 4.00
N GLY A 247 -30.94 -22.45 3.97
CA GLY A 247 -32.06 -22.56 4.93
C GLY A 247 -31.75 -22.09 6.35
N ASP A 248 -30.65 -21.33 6.55
CA ASP A 248 -30.32 -20.73 7.85
C ASP A 248 -31.11 -19.42 8.06
N GLU A 249 -32.37 -19.56 8.46
CA GLU A 249 -33.28 -18.44 8.69
C GLU A 249 -32.71 -17.42 9.72
N LYS A 250 -31.98 -17.90 10.72
CA LYS A 250 -31.39 -17.02 11.74
C LYS A 250 -30.27 -16.15 11.17
N ALA A 251 -29.37 -16.74 10.39
CA ALA A 251 -28.32 -16.00 9.69
C ALA A 251 -28.93 -15.03 8.66
N ALA A 252 -29.90 -15.48 7.86
CA ALA A 252 -30.61 -14.66 6.88
C ALA A 252 -31.26 -13.42 7.53
N ALA A 253 -31.97 -13.61 8.64
CA ALA A 253 -32.56 -12.50 9.40
C ALA A 253 -31.50 -11.53 9.95
N THR A 254 -30.34 -12.03 10.37
CA THR A 254 -29.22 -11.21 10.85
C THR A 254 -28.66 -10.34 9.74
N TRP A 255 -28.34 -10.91 8.59
CA TRP A 255 -27.82 -10.17 7.44
C TRP A 255 -28.84 -9.12 6.93
N ARG A 256 -30.11 -9.50 6.86
CA ARG A 256 -31.19 -8.57 6.46
C ARG A 256 -31.29 -7.39 7.40
N ARG A 257 -31.25 -7.61 8.71
CA ARG A 257 -31.27 -6.53 9.70
C ARG A 257 -30.11 -5.56 9.51
N LEU A 258 -28.91 -6.07 9.23
CA LEU A 258 -27.74 -5.22 8.96
C LEU A 258 -27.91 -4.39 7.68
N LEU A 259 -28.47 -4.97 6.63
CA LEU A 259 -28.83 -4.26 5.40
C LEU A 259 -29.82 -3.12 5.66
N ASP A 260 -30.88 -3.40 6.44
CA ASP A 260 -31.92 -2.41 6.75
C ASP A 260 -31.36 -1.24 7.57
N ILE A 261 -30.54 -1.52 8.58
CA ILE A 261 -29.84 -0.50 9.37
C ILE A 261 -28.97 0.38 8.47
N ARG A 262 -28.18 -0.22 7.58
CA ARG A 262 -27.27 0.51 6.69
C ARG A 262 -28.02 1.38 5.68
N ASN A 263 -29.12 0.87 5.12
CA ASN A 263 -29.96 1.62 4.19
C ASN A 263 -30.66 2.79 4.87
N ALA A 264 -31.13 2.62 6.11
CA ALA A 264 -31.70 3.68 6.93
C ALA A 264 -30.71 4.81 7.21
N THR A 265 -29.45 4.46 7.55
CA THR A 265 -28.37 5.43 7.81
C THR A 265 -27.98 6.23 6.56
N ARG A 266 -28.02 5.60 5.36
CA ARG A 266 -27.71 6.26 4.08
C ARG A 266 -28.76 7.30 3.68
N ASN A 267 -30.01 7.12 4.09
CA ASN A 267 -31.12 8.04 3.77
C ASN A 267 -31.16 9.25 4.71
N LEU A 268 -30.31 9.30 5.74
CA LEU A 268 -30.23 10.40 6.71
C LEU A 268 -29.06 11.36 6.45
N ASN A 269 -28.15 11.00 5.53
CA ASN A 269 -27.01 11.80 5.09
C ASN A 269 -27.19 12.28 3.65
#